data_b767f544eafdf347ec2cc57e4111fa0b
#
_entry.id   b767f544eafdf347ec2cc57e4111fa0b
#
_cell.length_a   1.000
_cell.length_b   1.000
_cell.length_c   1.000
_cell.angle_alpha   90.00
_cell.angle_beta   90.00
_cell.angle_gamma   90.00
#
_symmetry.space_group_name_H-M   'P 1'
#
loop_
_entity.id
_entity.type
_entity.pdbx_description
1 polymer ?
#
loop_
_entity_poly.entity_id
_entity_poly.type
_entity_poly.pdbx_seq_one_letter_code
_entity_poly.pdbx_strand_id
1 'polypeptide(L)'
;MSWAAEHVVGVGKKFGADVPADVQEKIIAGLRSNFEGECCEVGMYLAMARVAHREGYPEIGLYWEKAGLEEAEHAAKFAELLGEVVTDSTKKNLQMRVDAENGATAGKTDLASLAKKYNLDAIHDTVHEMARDEARHGKALKGLLDRYFK
;
A
#
# COMPACT_ATOMS: atom_id res chain seq x y z
N MET A 1 -17.35 -15.23 -10.90
CA MET A 1 -17.46 -14.56 -9.58
C MET A 1 -16.21 -13.70 -9.37
N SER A 2 -16.31 -12.56 -8.66
CA SER A 2 -15.12 -11.76 -8.36
C SER A 2 -14.29 -12.41 -7.27
N TRP A 3 -12.99 -12.14 -7.24
CA TRP A 3 -12.07 -12.57 -6.17
C TRP A 3 -12.64 -12.30 -4.77
N ALA A 4 -13.20 -11.11 -4.55
CA ALA A 4 -13.75 -10.68 -3.26
C ALA A 4 -14.94 -11.54 -2.76
N ALA A 5 -15.64 -12.24 -3.64
CA ALA A 5 -16.79 -13.07 -3.26
C ALA A 5 -16.39 -14.49 -2.80
N GLU A 6 -15.18 -14.93 -3.09
CA GLU A 6 -14.73 -16.31 -2.89
C GLU A 6 -13.67 -16.46 -1.79
N HIS A 7 -13.03 -15.37 -1.38
CA HIS A 7 -11.87 -15.40 -0.48
C HIS A 7 -12.16 -14.71 0.85
N VAL A 8 -11.65 -15.32 1.90
CA VAL A 8 -11.72 -14.82 3.28
C VAL A 8 -10.34 -14.33 3.69
N VAL A 9 -10.28 -13.17 4.31
CA VAL A 9 -9.02 -12.59 4.81
C VAL A 9 -8.31 -13.56 5.75
N GLY A 10 -7.02 -13.79 5.52
CA GLY A 10 -6.19 -14.72 6.28
C GLY A 10 -6.29 -16.18 5.88
N VAL A 11 -6.99 -16.50 4.79
CA VAL A 11 -7.15 -17.89 4.34
C VAL A 11 -5.82 -18.54 3.98
N GLY A 12 -4.83 -17.79 3.53
CA GLY A 12 -3.48 -18.29 3.21
C GLY A 12 -2.67 -18.78 4.41
N LYS A 13 -3.15 -18.55 5.64
CA LYS A 13 -2.57 -19.06 6.90
C LYS A 13 -3.37 -20.20 7.53
N LYS A 14 -4.41 -20.67 6.85
CA LYS A 14 -5.23 -21.82 7.29
C LYS A 14 -4.69 -23.10 6.67
N PHE A 15 -3.86 -23.80 7.42
CA PHE A 15 -3.23 -25.03 6.97
C PHE A 15 -3.97 -26.27 7.48
N GLY A 16 -3.99 -27.34 6.66
CA GLY A 16 -4.43 -28.65 7.08
C GLY A 16 -3.44 -29.27 8.09
N ALA A 17 -3.91 -30.27 8.86
CA ALA A 17 -3.12 -30.94 9.89
C ALA A 17 -1.89 -31.68 9.36
N ASP A 18 -1.85 -31.98 8.07
CA ASP A 18 -0.78 -32.67 7.37
C ASP A 18 0.34 -31.74 6.83
N VAL A 19 0.19 -30.43 6.97
CA VAL A 19 1.21 -29.47 6.54
C VAL A 19 2.24 -29.28 7.65
N PRO A 20 3.52 -29.66 7.45
CA PRO A 20 4.58 -29.51 8.44
C PRO A 20 4.80 -28.04 8.84
N ALA A 21 5.20 -27.79 10.08
CA ALA A 21 5.38 -26.44 10.61
C ALA A 21 6.40 -25.60 9.84
N ASP A 22 7.51 -26.22 9.41
CA ASP A 22 8.53 -25.55 8.60
C ASP A 22 8.03 -25.15 7.21
N VAL A 23 7.12 -25.94 6.63
CA VAL A 23 6.45 -25.62 5.36
C VAL A 23 5.48 -24.46 5.56
N GLN A 24 4.71 -24.45 6.65
CA GLN A 24 3.83 -23.34 7.00
C GLN A 24 4.59 -22.02 7.11
N GLU A 25 5.72 -22.02 7.83
CA GLU A 25 6.59 -20.85 7.97
C GLU A 25 7.12 -20.33 6.63
N LYS A 26 7.57 -21.23 5.75
CA LYS A 26 8.04 -20.88 4.40
C LYS A 26 6.94 -20.27 3.54
N ILE A 27 5.73 -20.81 3.61
CA ILE A 27 4.58 -20.27 2.87
C ILE A 27 4.26 -18.87 3.36
N ILE A 28 4.14 -18.67 4.68
CA ILE A 28 3.84 -17.36 5.26
C ILE A 28 4.93 -16.34 4.91
N ALA A 29 6.20 -16.71 5.06
CA ALA A 29 7.32 -15.86 4.68
C ALA A 29 7.31 -15.50 3.20
N GLY A 30 6.97 -16.44 2.32
CA GLY A 30 6.82 -16.22 0.89
C GLY A 30 5.68 -15.28 0.56
N LEU A 31 4.50 -15.46 1.17
CA LEU A 31 3.36 -14.55 0.99
C LEU A 31 3.71 -13.12 1.43
N ARG A 32 4.38 -12.98 2.58
CA ARG A 32 4.77 -11.68 3.12
C ARG A 32 5.81 -10.97 2.23
N SER A 33 6.82 -11.70 1.79
CA SER A 33 7.86 -11.18 0.88
C SER A 33 7.27 -10.77 -0.47
N ASN A 34 6.38 -11.56 -1.03
CA ASN A 34 5.71 -11.20 -2.28
C ASN A 34 4.80 -9.97 -2.11
N PHE A 35 4.03 -9.89 -1.02
CA PHE A 35 3.24 -8.68 -0.73
C PHE A 35 4.10 -7.41 -0.75
N GLU A 36 5.23 -7.43 -0.05
CA GLU A 36 6.16 -6.29 -0.01
C GLU A 36 6.74 -5.97 -1.39
N GLY A 37 7.13 -7.00 -2.15
CA GLY A 37 7.64 -6.87 -3.50
C GLY A 37 6.64 -6.21 -4.44
N GLU A 38 5.42 -6.70 -4.49
CA GLU A 38 4.34 -6.15 -5.32
C GLU A 38 4.02 -4.69 -4.97
N CYS A 39 3.97 -4.35 -3.68
CA CYS A 39 3.79 -2.96 -3.25
C CYS A 39 4.90 -2.04 -3.76
N CYS A 40 6.15 -2.50 -3.74
CA CYS A 40 7.30 -1.75 -4.27
C CYS A 40 7.21 -1.59 -5.79
N GLU A 41 6.83 -2.64 -6.50
CA GLU A 41 6.73 -2.64 -7.96
C GLU A 41 5.67 -1.66 -8.48
N VAL A 42 4.57 -1.45 -7.79
CA VAL A 42 3.58 -0.42 -8.12
C VAL A 42 4.25 0.95 -8.24
N GLY A 43 4.98 1.37 -7.25
CA GLY A 43 5.67 2.67 -7.25
C GLY A 43 6.79 2.75 -8.29
N MET A 44 7.58 1.69 -8.42
CA MET A 44 8.66 1.62 -9.42
C MET A 44 8.13 1.74 -10.85
N TYR A 45 7.10 0.98 -11.21
CA TYR A 45 6.56 0.96 -12.56
C TYR A 45 5.89 2.29 -12.93
N LEU A 46 5.18 2.92 -11.99
CA LEU A 46 4.65 4.27 -12.22
C LEU A 46 5.77 5.32 -12.40
N ALA A 47 6.86 5.22 -11.67
CA ALA A 47 8.02 6.09 -11.86
C ALA A 47 8.70 5.84 -13.21
N MET A 48 8.88 4.58 -13.62
CA MET A 48 9.41 4.19 -14.93
C MET A 48 8.52 4.69 -16.08
N ALA A 49 7.19 4.63 -15.90
CA ALA A 49 6.24 5.19 -16.86
C ALA A 49 6.46 6.70 -17.08
N ARG A 50 6.64 7.45 -15.99
CA ARG A 50 6.92 8.90 -16.07
C ARG A 50 8.21 9.19 -16.82
N VAL A 51 9.26 8.40 -16.62
CA VAL A 51 10.53 8.52 -17.37
C VAL A 51 10.28 8.27 -18.86
N ALA A 52 9.61 7.16 -19.21
CA ALA A 52 9.31 6.81 -20.59
C ALA A 52 8.51 7.92 -21.32
N HIS A 53 7.50 8.49 -20.65
CA HIS A 53 6.73 9.60 -21.21
C HIS A 53 7.59 10.85 -21.45
N ARG A 54 8.48 11.20 -20.52
CA ARG A 54 9.39 12.35 -20.68
C ARG A 54 10.41 12.15 -21.81
N GLU A 55 10.82 10.90 -22.02
CA GLU A 55 11.75 10.55 -23.12
C GLU A 55 11.06 10.39 -24.48
N GLY A 56 9.72 10.44 -24.53
CA GLY A 56 8.95 10.33 -25.78
C GLY A 56 8.64 8.89 -26.21
N TYR A 57 8.56 7.97 -25.25
CA TYR A 57 8.18 6.56 -25.47
C TYR A 57 6.80 6.26 -24.86
N PRO A 58 5.71 6.81 -25.40
CA PRO A 58 4.40 6.70 -24.80
C PRO A 58 3.87 5.25 -24.72
N GLU A 59 4.19 4.41 -25.69
CA GLU A 59 3.81 3.00 -25.69
C GLU A 59 4.43 2.25 -24.49
N ILE A 60 5.69 2.51 -24.19
CA ILE A 60 6.41 1.94 -23.05
C ILE A 60 5.80 2.49 -21.75
N GLY A 61 5.54 3.79 -21.69
CA GLY A 61 4.91 4.43 -20.53
C GLY A 61 3.55 3.85 -20.22
N LEU A 62 2.69 3.68 -21.21
CA LEU A 62 1.35 3.06 -21.04
C LEU A 62 1.44 1.61 -20.59
N TYR A 63 2.41 0.84 -21.06
CA TYR A 63 2.62 -0.53 -20.61
C TYR A 63 3.03 -0.57 -19.11
N TRP A 64 3.97 0.29 -18.70
CA TRP A 64 4.36 0.40 -17.29
C TRP A 64 3.19 0.77 -16.37
N GLU A 65 2.34 1.71 -16.77
CA GLU A 65 1.14 2.09 -16.02
C GLU A 65 0.20 0.89 -15.87
N LYS A 66 -0.04 0.15 -16.95
CA LYS A 66 -0.87 -1.06 -16.92
C LYS A 66 -0.28 -2.12 -15.98
N ALA A 67 1.00 -2.43 -16.12
CA ALA A 67 1.69 -3.40 -15.26
C ALA A 67 1.62 -2.97 -13.79
N GLY A 68 1.84 -1.69 -13.49
CA GLY A 68 1.73 -1.18 -12.12
C GLY A 68 0.35 -1.40 -11.49
N LEU A 69 -0.74 -1.29 -12.27
CA LEU A 69 -2.09 -1.61 -11.79
C LEU A 69 -2.29 -3.11 -11.60
N GLU A 70 -1.68 -3.95 -12.42
CA GLU A 70 -1.70 -5.40 -12.23
C GLU A 70 -0.96 -5.80 -10.94
N GLU A 71 0.21 -5.20 -10.65
CA GLU A 71 0.95 -5.45 -9.40
C GLU A 71 0.17 -4.95 -8.17
N ALA A 72 -0.59 -3.87 -8.30
CA ALA A 72 -1.48 -3.42 -7.21
C ALA A 72 -2.55 -4.47 -6.89
N GLU A 73 -3.10 -5.14 -7.89
CA GLU A 73 -4.07 -6.23 -7.72
C GLU A 73 -3.41 -7.47 -7.09
N HIS A 74 -2.18 -7.81 -7.49
CA HIS A 74 -1.41 -8.88 -6.86
C HIS A 74 -1.14 -8.57 -5.38
N ALA A 75 -0.70 -7.36 -5.07
CA ALA A 75 -0.48 -6.93 -3.68
C ALA A 75 -1.76 -7.05 -2.84
N ALA A 76 -2.91 -6.63 -3.37
CA ALA A 76 -4.19 -6.76 -2.69
C ALA A 76 -4.54 -8.23 -2.38
N LYS A 77 -4.31 -9.14 -3.32
CA LYS A 77 -4.53 -10.58 -3.13
C LYS A 77 -3.61 -11.16 -2.05
N PHE A 78 -2.33 -10.82 -2.07
CA PHE A 78 -1.40 -11.24 -1.03
C PHE A 78 -1.78 -10.68 0.34
N ALA A 79 -2.23 -9.42 0.42
CA ALA A 79 -2.72 -8.83 1.65
C ALA A 79 -3.92 -9.59 2.23
N GLU A 80 -4.88 -9.98 1.38
CA GLU A 80 -6.04 -10.79 1.77
C GLU A 80 -5.63 -12.19 2.22
N LEU A 81 -4.74 -12.87 1.50
CA LEU A 81 -4.23 -14.19 1.89
C LEU A 81 -3.57 -14.16 3.26
N LEU A 82 -2.76 -13.13 3.54
CA LEU A 82 -2.06 -12.97 4.82
C LEU A 82 -2.97 -12.58 5.98
N GLY A 83 -3.88 -11.64 5.76
CA GLY A 83 -4.71 -11.06 6.81
C GLY A 83 -3.91 -10.32 7.88
N GLU A 84 -2.78 -9.69 7.52
CA GLU A 84 -1.92 -8.95 8.44
C GLU A 84 -2.13 -7.44 8.37
N VAL A 85 -2.26 -6.90 7.15
CA VAL A 85 -2.45 -5.46 6.90
C VAL A 85 -3.91 -5.09 6.63
N VAL A 86 -4.76 -6.07 6.50
CA VAL A 86 -6.20 -5.92 6.27
C VAL A 86 -6.96 -6.93 7.12
N THR A 87 -8.16 -6.57 7.57
CA THR A 87 -9.07 -7.43 8.34
C THR A 87 -10.41 -7.58 7.62
N ASP A 88 -11.24 -8.53 8.02
CA ASP A 88 -12.62 -8.71 7.54
C ASP A 88 -13.58 -7.60 8.01
N SER A 89 -13.10 -6.63 8.77
CA SER A 89 -13.91 -5.56 9.33
C SER A 89 -13.54 -4.21 8.74
N THR A 90 -14.43 -3.64 7.95
CA THR A 90 -14.27 -2.27 7.43
C THR A 90 -14.06 -1.25 8.55
N LYS A 91 -14.75 -1.40 9.67
CA LYS A 91 -14.56 -0.54 10.86
C LYS A 91 -13.12 -0.60 11.38
N LYS A 92 -12.59 -1.81 11.57
CA LYS A 92 -11.21 -2.00 12.03
C LYS A 92 -10.20 -1.48 11.03
N ASN A 93 -10.40 -1.73 9.74
CA ASN A 93 -9.52 -1.23 8.69
C ASN A 93 -9.47 0.31 8.69
N LEU A 94 -10.62 0.98 8.83
CA LEU A 94 -10.68 2.44 8.97
C LEU A 94 -9.92 2.93 10.22
N GLN A 95 -10.12 2.32 11.38
CA GLN A 95 -9.43 2.69 12.62
C GLN A 95 -7.91 2.58 12.48
N MET A 96 -7.42 1.46 11.96
CA MET A 96 -5.99 1.24 11.72
C MET A 96 -5.39 2.29 10.78
N ARG A 97 -6.11 2.66 9.73
CA ARG A 97 -5.60 3.62 8.75
C ARG A 97 -5.65 5.06 9.24
N VAL A 98 -6.66 5.46 10.01
CA VAL A 98 -6.68 6.80 10.64
C VAL A 98 -5.42 7.04 11.46
N ASP A 99 -5.02 6.08 12.29
CA ASP A 99 -3.81 6.19 13.11
C ASP A 99 -2.54 6.20 12.25
N ALA A 100 -2.48 5.34 11.24
CA ALA A 100 -1.34 5.25 10.33
C ALA A 100 -1.16 6.53 9.48
N GLU A 101 -2.23 7.13 8.98
CA GLU A 101 -2.18 8.38 8.21
C GLU A 101 -1.68 9.56 9.08
N ASN A 102 -2.06 9.60 10.35
CA ASN A 102 -1.54 10.60 11.29
C ASN A 102 -0.03 10.44 11.50
N GLY A 103 0.46 9.22 11.67
CA GLY A 103 1.89 8.91 11.75
C GLY A 103 2.64 9.25 10.47
N ALA A 104 2.07 8.90 9.30
CA ALA A 104 2.65 9.23 7.99
C ALA A 104 2.73 10.74 7.75
N THR A 105 1.73 11.51 8.19
CA THR A 105 1.75 12.97 8.14
C THR A 105 2.91 13.53 8.96
N ALA A 106 3.08 13.08 10.20
CA ALA A 106 4.17 13.53 11.07
C ALA A 106 5.55 13.20 10.48
N GLY A 107 5.75 11.95 10.05
CA GLY A 107 7.03 11.51 9.46
C GLY A 107 7.41 12.26 8.19
N LYS A 108 6.46 12.51 7.29
CA LYS A 108 6.70 13.30 6.08
C LYS A 108 6.95 14.78 6.40
N THR A 109 6.26 15.33 7.40
CA THR A 109 6.51 16.73 7.86
C THR A 109 7.92 16.87 8.40
N ASP A 110 8.39 15.94 9.21
CA ASP A 110 9.75 15.94 9.75
C ASP A 110 10.80 15.83 8.64
N LEU A 111 10.60 14.95 7.66
CA LEU A 111 11.49 14.80 6.51
C LEU A 111 11.53 16.09 5.66
N ALA A 112 10.38 16.69 5.39
CA ALA A 112 10.29 17.94 4.65
C ALA A 112 11.00 19.07 5.39
N SER A 113 10.81 19.18 6.70
CA SER A 113 11.49 20.19 7.55
C SER A 113 13.00 20.01 7.54
N LEU A 114 13.48 18.77 7.62
CA LEU A 114 14.90 18.47 7.53
C LEU A 114 15.48 18.88 6.17
N ALA A 115 14.79 18.54 5.08
CA ALA A 115 15.20 18.93 3.73
C ALA A 115 15.27 20.47 3.59
N LYS A 116 14.30 21.19 4.12
CA LYS A 116 14.28 22.66 4.09
C LYS A 116 15.47 23.27 4.83
N LYS A 117 15.83 22.71 5.99
CA LYS A 117 16.99 23.16 6.78
C LYS A 117 18.30 23.17 5.96
N TYR A 118 18.42 22.27 4.99
CA TYR A 118 19.61 22.14 4.14
C TYR A 118 19.39 22.64 2.69
N ASN A 119 18.34 23.43 2.47
CA ASN A 119 18.00 24.01 1.16
C ASN A 119 17.78 22.98 0.04
N LEU A 120 17.26 21.79 0.40
CA LEU A 120 16.90 20.74 -0.54
C LEU A 120 15.44 20.94 -0.99
N ASP A 121 15.20 22.03 -1.73
CA ASP A 121 13.85 22.50 -2.02
C ASP A 121 13.00 21.49 -2.82
N ALA A 122 13.57 20.79 -3.78
CA ALA A 122 12.84 19.77 -4.54
C ALA A 122 12.32 18.63 -3.65
N ILE A 123 13.12 18.20 -2.66
CA ILE A 123 12.72 17.19 -1.68
C ILE A 123 11.66 17.76 -0.75
N HIS A 124 11.93 18.97 -0.20
CA HIS A 124 10.98 19.64 0.69
C HIS A 124 9.61 19.77 0.05
N ASP A 125 9.53 20.38 -1.13
CA ASP A 125 8.24 20.69 -1.77
C ASP A 125 7.44 19.42 -2.09
N THR A 126 8.13 18.41 -2.63
CA THR A 126 7.49 17.11 -2.94
C THR A 126 6.97 16.41 -1.69
N VAL A 127 7.79 16.30 -0.65
CA VAL A 127 7.41 15.57 0.58
C VAL A 127 6.41 16.36 1.41
N HIS A 128 6.50 17.68 1.44
CA HIS A 128 5.55 18.55 2.13
C HIS A 128 4.14 18.41 1.51
N GLU A 129 4.04 18.35 0.20
CA GLU A 129 2.77 18.12 -0.49
C GLU A 129 2.16 16.76 -0.15
N MET A 130 3.00 15.71 -0.12
CA MET A 130 2.57 14.37 0.33
C MET A 130 2.09 14.38 1.78
N ALA A 131 2.74 15.11 2.68
CA ALA A 131 2.29 15.24 4.08
C ALA A 131 0.89 15.86 4.17
N ARG A 132 0.57 16.82 3.31
CA ARG A 132 -0.78 17.42 3.23
C ARG A 132 -1.81 16.40 2.71
N ASP A 133 -1.43 15.56 1.77
CA ASP A 133 -2.30 14.49 1.28
C ASP A 133 -2.61 13.47 2.38
N GLU A 134 -1.60 13.04 3.16
CA GLU A 134 -1.82 12.12 4.29
C GLU A 134 -2.74 12.73 5.35
N ALA A 135 -2.59 14.02 5.65
CA ALA A 135 -3.50 14.71 6.58
C ALA A 135 -4.94 14.74 6.04
N ARG A 136 -5.11 14.92 4.74
CA ARG A 136 -6.43 14.85 4.07
C ARG A 136 -7.01 13.45 4.11
N HIS A 137 -6.20 12.41 3.84
CA HIS A 137 -6.61 11.02 3.94
C HIS A 137 -7.07 10.68 5.36
N GLY A 138 -6.30 11.06 6.38
CA GLY A 138 -6.66 10.83 7.77
C GLY A 138 -8.00 11.46 8.15
N LYS A 139 -8.25 12.70 7.72
CA LYS A 139 -9.53 13.39 7.96
C LYS A 139 -10.70 12.71 7.24
N ALA A 140 -10.50 12.28 5.99
CA ALA A 140 -11.53 11.60 5.22
C ALA A 140 -11.89 10.24 5.84
N LEU A 141 -10.89 9.44 6.19
CA LEU A 141 -11.09 8.13 6.83
C LEU A 141 -11.77 8.28 8.20
N LYS A 142 -11.36 9.27 9.02
CA LYS A 142 -12.01 9.59 10.29
C LYS A 142 -13.46 9.99 10.11
N GLY A 143 -13.75 10.82 9.12
CA GLY A 143 -15.11 11.23 8.80
C GLY A 143 -16.02 10.07 8.39
N LEU A 144 -15.48 9.11 7.60
CA LEU A 144 -16.20 7.89 7.23
C LEU A 144 -16.41 6.98 8.44
N LEU A 145 -15.41 6.81 9.29
CA LEU A 145 -15.52 6.03 10.52
C LEU A 145 -16.63 6.58 11.43
N ASP A 146 -16.65 7.89 11.66
CA ASP A 146 -17.63 8.55 12.51
C ASP A 146 -19.05 8.51 11.91
N ARG A 147 -19.15 8.54 10.59
CA ARG A 147 -20.44 8.53 9.90
C ARG A 147 -21.12 7.16 9.94
N TYR A 148 -20.35 6.09 9.71
CA TYR A 148 -20.93 4.75 9.51
C TYR A 148 -20.84 3.85 10.74
N PHE A 149 -19.96 4.15 11.68
CA PHE A 149 -19.64 3.24 12.80
C PHE A 149 -19.63 3.94 14.17
N LYS A 150 -20.65 4.75 14.39
CA LYS A 150 -20.89 5.41 15.70
C LYS A 150 -21.11 4.40 16.82
#